data_16347affbfea615e45aab42eda7e1b33
#
_entry.id   16347affbfea615e45aab42eda7e1b33
#
_cell.length_a   1.000
_cell.length_b   1.000
_cell.length_c   1.000
_cell.angle_alpha   90.00
_cell.angle_beta   90.00
_cell.angle_gamma   90.00
#
_symmetry.space_group_name_H-M   'P 1'
#
loop_
_entity.id
_entity.type
_entity.pdbx_description
1 polymer ?
#
loop_
_entity_poly.entity_id
_entity_poly.type
_entity_poly.pdbx_seq_one_letter_code
_entity_poly.pdbx_strand_id
1 'polypeptide(L)'
;MAWKMMDGYEMVIGLEVHVELKTKTKIFCACPTTFGAAPNTQCCPVCMGFPGTLPVLNRQVVHYAVLAGLATGCTIARYSKQDRKNYFYPDLPKAYQISQYDLPLCVGGHLMVETEAGEKRIGITRIHIEEDAGKLVHDPEKGTLIDCNRCGVPLIEIVSEPDIRTPQEAVAYLHKLKAVIEYTGVSDCRMQEGSLRCDVNLSIHKKDEPFGTRTEMKNLNSFTSVQRAIEEEYRRQVEAVKKGEAIVQETRRFDQTTGKTSSMRRKENANDYRYFPDPDLAPIVLSDEVIAGWRKELPQLPDVRKAAYMADYGLTAYAAEQLVSSKYLADYFETAAQSTAAVKMLANLMISEVFRLLDGEDAKIPLNPAALAKIADMTEQSLISVGTAKKTIDALWNTPEAPEEYVTRMGLMQISDEAVLTEYVRKAIDTHPEMVAGYRKGKLTLKNALMGVTMGLSGGKANPVVLQKLMDAALDA
;
A
#
# COMPACT_ATOMS: atom_id res chain seq x y z
N MET A 1 7.02 -11.23 -15.37
CA MET A 1 7.64 -12.53 -15.80
C MET A 1 7.64 -13.45 -14.61
N ALA A 2 7.17 -14.68 -14.79
CA ALA A 2 7.20 -15.67 -13.71
C ALA A 2 8.63 -15.86 -13.20
N TRP A 3 8.80 -15.97 -11.89
CA TRP A 3 10.08 -16.22 -11.26
C TRP A 3 10.67 -17.55 -11.73
N LYS A 4 11.94 -17.56 -12.12
CA LYS A 4 12.65 -18.79 -12.51
C LYS A 4 13.65 -19.20 -11.45
N MET A 5 13.47 -20.40 -10.91
CA MET A 5 14.47 -21.04 -10.06
C MET A 5 15.78 -21.29 -10.83
N MET A 6 16.90 -21.06 -10.17
CA MET A 6 18.24 -21.37 -10.70
C MET A 6 18.67 -22.74 -10.18
N ASP A 7 19.02 -23.65 -11.07
CA ASP A 7 19.65 -24.96 -10.78
C ASP A 7 18.90 -25.80 -9.73
N GLY A 8 17.58 -25.67 -9.64
CA GLY A 8 16.74 -26.43 -8.72
C GLY A 8 16.82 -25.98 -7.26
N TYR A 9 17.42 -24.81 -6.97
CA TYR A 9 17.41 -24.22 -5.63
C TYR A 9 16.15 -23.40 -5.41
N GLU A 10 15.41 -23.71 -4.35
CA GLU A 10 14.30 -22.92 -3.85
C GLU A 10 14.81 -21.89 -2.84
N MET A 11 14.21 -20.70 -2.83
CA MET A 11 14.46 -19.72 -1.78
C MET A 11 13.44 -19.86 -0.65
N VAL A 12 13.87 -19.58 0.56
CA VAL A 12 13.05 -19.49 1.76
C VAL A 12 13.24 -18.10 2.34
N ILE A 13 12.16 -17.34 2.43
CA ILE A 13 12.19 -15.95 2.85
C ILE A 13 11.29 -15.75 4.06
N GLY A 14 11.82 -15.08 5.08
CA GLY A 14 11.08 -14.48 6.19
C GLY A 14 11.35 -12.99 6.23
N LEU A 15 10.36 -12.22 6.65
CA LEU A 15 10.41 -10.76 6.75
C LEU A 15 10.28 -10.32 8.20
N GLU A 16 11.08 -9.32 8.59
CA GLU A 16 10.97 -8.58 9.83
C GLU A 16 10.57 -7.16 9.46
N VAL A 17 9.34 -6.76 9.83
CA VAL A 17 8.80 -5.45 9.45
C VAL A 17 8.59 -4.62 10.69
N HIS A 18 9.34 -3.50 10.79
CA HIS A 18 9.23 -2.52 11.86
C HIS A 18 8.27 -1.41 11.44
N VAL A 19 7.32 -1.11 12.31
CA VAL A 19 6.31 -0.08 12.08
C VAL A 19 6.30 0.90 13.25
N GLU A 20 6.61 2.18 12.99
CA GLU A 20 6.45 3.23 13.98
C GLU A 20 4.97 3.52 14.23
N LEU A 21 4.58 3.54 15.51
CA LEU A 21 3.21 3.78 15.91
C LEU A 21 2.93 5.28 16.01
N LYS A 22 1.81 5.71 15.44
CA LYS A 22 1.38 7.12 15.38
C LYS A 22 0.83 7.61 16.72
N THR A 23 1.62 7.46 17.79
CA THR A 23 1.28 8.00 19.11
C THR A 23 1.75 9.46 19.22
N LYS A 24 1.11 10.23 20.11
CA LYS A 24 1.51 11.62 20.37
C LYS A 24 2.81 11.73 21.16
N THR A 25 3.11 10.69 21.95
CA THR A 25 4.29 10.65 22.82
C THR A 25 5.04 9.35 22.64
N LYS A 26 6.30 9.35 23.02
CA LYS A 26 7.18 8.19 23.02
C LYS A 26 6.65 7.06 23.90
N ILE A 27 7.26 5.86 23.77
CA ILE A 27 6.81 4.65 24.45
C ILE A 27 6.93 4.73 25.97
N PHE A 28 7.98 5.38 26.49
CA PHE A 28 8.29 5.39 27.93
C PHE A 28 8.40 6.77 28.55
N CYS A 29 8.11 7.85 27.79
CA CYS A 29 8.15 9.24 28.29
C CYS A 29 7.15 10.12 27.53
N ALA A 30 7.03 11.38 27.97
CA ALA A 30 6.12 12.36 27.39
C ALA A 30 6.68 13.15 26.18
N CYS A 31 7.89 12.85 25.73
CA CYS A 31 8.45 13.54 24.56
C CYS A 31 7.61 13.27 23.31
N PRO A 32 7.45 14.27 22.42
CA PRO A 32 6.68 14.09 21.18
C PRO A 32 7.41 13.17 20.19
N THR A 33 6.66 12.63 19.23
CA THR A 33 7.15 11.73 18.17
C THR A 33 7.11 12.39 16.79
N THR A 34 7.03 13.73 16.73
CA THR A 34 6.88 14.46 15.47
C THR A 34 8.11 14.31 14.59
N PHE A 35 7.93 13.85 13.36
CA PHE A 35 9.00 13.74 12.37
C PHE A 35 9.53 15.10 11.93
N GLY A 36 10.83 15.20 11.62
CA GLY A 36 11.45 16.38 11.02
C GLY A 36 11.80 17.51 12.00
N ALA A 37 11.67 17.32 13.32
CA ALA A 37 12.12 18.29 14.29
C ALA A 37 13.66 18.44 14.28
N ALA A 38 14.17 19.61 14.74
CA ALA A 38 15.61 19.83 14.87
C ALA A 38 16.26 18.75 15.75
N PRO A 39 17.48 18.30 15.43
CA PRO A 39 18.14 17.21 16.18
C PRO A 39 18.20 17.46 17.69
N ASN A 40 17.92 16.43 18.46
CA ASN A 40 17.99 16.45 19.94
C ASN A 40 17.07 17.47 20.64
N THR A 41 15.96 17.87 19.99
CA THR A 41 14.96 18.78 20.59
C THR A 41 13.76 18.05 21.19
N GLN A 42 13.57 16.77 20.84
CA GLN A 42 12.48 15.91 21.31
C GLN A 42 13.02 14.76 22.17
N CYS A 43 13.86 15.07 23.14
CA CYS A 43 14.44 14.09 24.04
C CYS A 43 14.47 14.62 25.48
N CYS A 44 14.42 13.69 26.45
CA CYS A 44 14.45 13.96 27.88
C CYS A 44 15.38 12.96 28.58
N PRO A 45 15.70 13.15 29.88
CA PRO A 45 16.54 12.20 30.60
C PRO A 45 16.08 10.73 30.51
N VAL A 46 14.77 10.47 30.44
CA VAL A 46 14.24 9.09 30.32
C VAL A 46 14.64 8.44 29.00
N CYS A 47 14.29 9.04 27.85
CA CYS A 47 14.61 8.43 26.55
C CYS A 47 16.12 8.51 26.20
N MET A 48 16.88 9.37 26.90
CA MET A 48 18.34 9.41 26.81
C MET A 48 19.05 8.47 27.80
N GLY A 49 18.30 7.78 28.65
CA GLY A 49 18.84 6.79 29.58
C GLY A 49 19.70 7.37 30.71
N PHE A 50 19.37 8.56 31.23
CA PHE A 50 20.12 9.17 32.31
C PHE A 50 19.93 8.35 33.62
N PRO A 51 20.96 8.28 34.48
CA PRO A 51 20.87 7.56 35.73
C PRO A 51 19.72 8.06 36.62
N GLY A 52 18.96 7.11 37.20
CA GLY A 52 17.86 7.41 38.12
C GLY A 52 16.52 7.71 37.43
N THR A 53 16.46 7.66 36.12
CA THR A 53 15.19 7.79 35.37
C THR A 53 14.47 6.46 35.23
N LEU A 54 13.13 6.46 35.33
CA LEU A 54 12.30 5.26 35.21
C LEU A 54 11.36 5.37 33.99
N PRO A 55 11.21 4.30 33.19
CA PRO A 55 10.28 4.23 32.09
C PRO A 55 8.83 4.09 32.58
N VAL A 56 7.88 4.68 31.84
CA VAL A 56 6.44 4.47 32.07
C VAL A 56 5.78 4.10 30.73
N LEU A 57 5.24 2.89 30.64
CA LEU A 57 4.67 2.40 29.37
C LEU A 57 3.45 3.21 28.93
N ASN A 58 3.49 3.70 27.70
CA ASN A 58 2.39 4.41 27.07
C ASN A 58 1.26 3.43 26.71
N ARG A 59 0.08 3.59 27.33
CA ARG A 59 -1.09 2.74 27.08
C ARG A 59 -1.53 2.71 25.62
N GLN A 60 -1.37 3.82 24.88
CA GLN A 60 -1.74 3.90 23.47
C GLN A 60 -0.89 2.99 22.59
N VAL A 61 0.36 2.75 22.96
CA VAL A 61 1.25 1.81 22.27
C VAL A 61 0.71 0.39 22.36
N VAL A 62 0.29 -0.04 23.56
CA VAL A 62 -0.31 -1.37 23.74
C VAL A 62 -1.62 -1.50 22.97
N HIS A 63 -2.45 -0.46 23.00
CA HIS A 63 -3.71 -0.43 22.25
C HIS A 63 -3.46 -0.58 20.75
N TYR A 64 -2.54 0.21 20.18
CA TYR A 64 -2.21 0.16 18.76
C TYR A 64 -1.58 -1.17 18.34
N ALA A 65 -0.70 -1.74 19.16
CA ALA A 65 -0.13 -3.06 18.89
C ALA A 65 -1.21 -4.16 18.88
N VAL A 66 -2.19 -4.09 19.78
CA VAL A 66 -3.34 -5.02 19.81
C VAL A 66 -4.21 -4.84 18.56
N LEU A 67 -4.49 -3.60 18.12
CA LEU A 67 -5.25 -3.38 16.87
C LEU A 67 -4.53 -3.98 15.66
N ALA A 68 -3.22 -3.78 15.55
CA ALA A 68 -2.41 -4.40 14.50
C ALA A 68 -2.47 -5.93 14.55
N GLY A 69 -2.36 -6.52 15.76
CA GLY A 69 -2.48 -7.96 15.97
C GLY A 69 -3.85 -8.51 15.60
N LEU A 70 -4.92 -7.84 16.03
CA LEU A 70 -6.29 -8.23 15.68
C LEU A 70 -6.57 -8.13 14.18
N ALA A 71 -6.05 -7.10 13.51
CA ALA A 71 -6.21 -6.89 12.07
C ALA A 71 -5.47 -7.94 11.22
N THR A 72 -4.41 -8.53 11.75
CA THR A 72 -3.63 -9.60 11.12
C THR A 72 -4.00 -11.00 11.61
N GLY A 73 -5.09 -11.12 12.37
CA GLY A 73 -5.59 -12.41 12.86
C GLY A 73 -4.74 -13.06 13.95
N CYS A 74 -3.89 -12.29 14.65
CA CYS A 74 -3.10 -12.79 15.77
C CYS A 74 -3.97 -13.08 17.00
N THR A 75 -3.52 -14.03 17.82
CA THR A 75 -3.97 -14.22 19.19
C THR A 75 -3.29 -13.20 20.09
N ILE A 76 -4.09 -12.45 20.88
CA ILE A 76 -3.57 -11.45 21.82
C ILE A 76 -3.28 -12.11 23.16
N ALA A 77 -2.05 -11.95 23.64
CA ALA A 77 -1.62 -12.46 24.93
C ALA A 77 -2.35 -11.74 26.09
N ARG A 78 -2.87 -12.50 27.05
CA ARG A 78 -3.49 -11.94 28.27
C ARG A 78 -2.46 -11.45 29.28
N TYR A 79 -1.26 -11.99 29.18
CA TYR A 79 -0.09 -11.62 29.95
C TYR A 79 1.11 -11.50 29.04
N SER A 80 1.81 -10.40 29.11
CA SER A 80 3.01 -10.09 28.34
C SER A 80 3.94 -9.24 29.20
N LYS A 81 5.20 -9.14 28.82
CA LYS A 81 6.21 -8.36 29.52
C LYS A 81 7.16 -7.66 28.57
N GLN A 82 7.85 -6.67 29.09
CA GLN A 82 8.94 -6.00 28.40
C GLN A 82 10.26 -6.60 28.87
N ASP A 83 11.19 -6.83 27.92
CA ASP A 83 12.52 -7.38 28.16
C ASP A 83 13.59 -6.39 27.72
N ARG A 84 14.74 -6.41 28.40
CA ARG A 84 15.93 -5.70 27.97
C ARG A 84 16.73 -6.56 27.01
N LYS A 85 16.91 -6.06 25.78
CA LYS A 85 17.80 -6.60 24.75
C LYS A 85 19.14 -5.85 24.85
N ASN A 86 20.15 -6.48 25.41
CA ASN A 86 21.41 -5.80 25.73
C ASN A 86 22.40 -5.86 24.57
N TYR A 87 22.77 -4.68 24.06
CA TYR A 87 23.84 -4.52 23.07
C TYR A 87 24.34 -3.07 23.08
N PHE A 88 25.60 -2.87 22.63
CA PHE A 88 26.20 -1.55 22.62
C PHE A 88 26.23 -0.98 21.22
N TYR A 89 25.56 0.15 21.04
CA TYR A 89 25.62 0.93 19.81
C TYR A 89 25.48 2.42 20.13
N PRO A 90 26.10 3.33 19.34
CA PRO A 90 26.12 4.77 19.67
C PRO A 90 24.73 5.41 19.76
N ASP A 91 23.75 4.91 18.98
CA ASP A 91 22.37 5.38 18.96
C ASP A 91 21.47 4.72 20.01
N LEU A 92 22.05 3.91 20.90
CA LEU A 92 21.35 3.24 21.99
C LEU A 92 21.87 3.76 23.35
N PRO A 93 21.37 4.92 23.84
CA PRO A 93 21.97 5.63 24.99
C PRO A 93 21.97 4.81 26.28
N LYS A 94 21.01 3.90 26.45
CA LYS A 94 20.90 3.01 27.62
C LYS A 94 21.78 1.77 27.55
N ALA A 95 22.44 1.51 26.42
CA ALA A 95 23.15 0.27 26.10
C ALA A 95 22.25 -1.00 26.09
N TYR A 96 20.95 -0.81 26.10
CA TYR A 96 19.93 -1.84 25.84
C TYR A 96 18.72 -1.23 25.14
N GLN A 97 17.99 -2.05 24.44
CA GLN A 97 16.67 -1.73 23.85
C GLN A 97 15.60 -2.44 24.68
N ILE A 98 14.54 -1.74 25.04
CA ILE A 98 13.36 -2.41 25.62
C ILE A 98 12.53 -2.97 24.47
N SER A 99 12.29 -4.29 24.54
CA SER A 99 11.60 -5.08 23.52
C SER A 99 10.77 -6.18 24.21
N GLN A 100 10.34 -7.22 23.47
CA GLN A 100 9.68 -8.41 24.04
C GLN A 100 10.30 -9.66 23.39
N TYR A 101 10.67 -10.64 24.18
CA TYR A 101 11.37 -11.83 23.69
C TYR A 101 10.49 -13.09 23.72
N ASP A 102 10.27 -13.67 24.91
CA ASP A 102 9.57 -14.95 25.09
C ASP A 102 8.06 -14.83 25.28
N LEU A 103 7.56 -13.65 25.69
CA LEU A 103 6.14 -13.38 25.87
C LEU A 103 5.69 -12.16 25.07
N PRO A 104 5.72 -12.22 23.72
CA PRO A 104 5.27 -11.13 22.87
C PRO A 104 3.77 -10.88 23.05
N LEU A 105 3.33 -9.65 22.75
CA LEU A 105 1.94 -9.24 22.93
C LEU A 105 0.98 -9.95 21.97
N CYS A 106 1.42 -10.24 20.73
CA CYS A 106 0.59 -10.92 19.73
C CYS A 106 1.35 -12.11 19.15
N VAL A 107 0.68 -13.26 19.03
CA VAL A 107 1.27 -14.50 18.52
C VAL A 107 0.38 -15.16 17.49
N GLY A 108 1.03 -15.74 16.49
CA GLY A 108 0.35 -16.38 15.36
C GLY A 108 -0.54 -15.38 14.60
N GLY A 109 -0.78 -15.60 13.40
CA GLY A 109 -1.58 -14.72 12.54
C GLY A 109 -1.25 -15.02 11.10
N HIS A 110 -1.83 -14.30 10.17
CA HIS A 110 -1.50 -14.48 8.77
C HIS A 110 -2.09 -13.36 7.90
N LEU A 111 -1.56 -13.25 6.71
CA LEU A 111 -2.18 -12.49 5.63
C LEU A 111 -2.38 -13.39 4.42
N MET A 112 -3.50 -13.20 3.73
CA MET A 112 -3.74 -13.79 2.40
C MET A 112 -3.23 -12.82 1.36
N VAL A 113 -2.34 -13.28 0.48
CA VAL A 113 -1.75 -12.47 -0.58
C VAL A 113 -2.07 -13.05 -1.94
N GLU A 114 -2.36 -12.19 -2.90
CA GLU A 114 -2.58 -12.57 -4.28
C GLU A 114 -1.22 -12.83 -4.97
N THR A 115 -1.07 -13.95 -5.63
CA THR A 115 0.13 -14.34 -6.38
C THR A 115 -0.25 -14.76 -7.79
N GLU A 116 0.73 -14.89 -8.70
CA GLU A 116 0.47 -15.43 -10.04
C GLU A 116 -0.12 -16.87 -10.00
N ALA A 117 0.13 -17.61 -8.92
CA ALA A 117 -0.38 -18.97 -8.72
C ALA A 117 -1.73 -19.02 -7.98
N GLY A 118 -2.32 -17.89 -7.63
CA GLY A 118 -3.53 -17.74 -6.82
C GLY A 118 -3.25 -17.22 -5.42
N GLU A 119 -4.24 -17.29 -4.56
CA GLU A 119 -4.10 -16.86 -3.16
C GLU A 119 -3.11 -17.72 -2.39
N LYS A 120 -2.25 -17.06 -1.62
CA LYS A 120 -1.28 -17.72 -0.73
C LYS A 120 -1.38 -17.17 0.68
N ARG A 121 -1.45 -18.07 1.66
CA ARG A 121 -1.37 -17.73 3.07
C ARG A 121 0.09 -17.58 3.47
N ILE A 122 0.43 -16.41 4.08
CA ILE A 122 1.74 -16.17 4.69
C ILE A 122 1.50 -15.94 6.18
N GLY A 123 2.11 -16.77 7.01
CA GLY A 123 1.99 -16.74 8.46
C GLY A 123 2.74 -15.56 9.09
N ILE A 124 2.27 -15.16 10.26
CA ILE A 124 2.92 -14.20 11.15
C ILE A 124 3.24 -14.95 12.44
N THR A 125 4.52 -15.03 12.77
CA THR A 125 4.98 -15.69 14.00
C THR A 125 4.57 -14.88 15.22
N ARG A 126 4.83 -13.56 15.21
CA ARG A 126 4.52 -12.65 16.30
C ARG A 126 4.48 -11.20 15.85
N ILE A 127 3.81 -10.38 16.67
CA ILE A 127 3.95 -8.93 16.69
C ILE A 127 4.31 -8.55 18.12
N HIS A 128 5.41 -7.84 18.30
CA HIS A 128 5.85 -7.39 19.60
C HIS A 128 6.14 -5.90 19.63
N ILE A 129 6.09 -5.32 20.83
CA ILE A 129 6.36 -3.91 21.06
C ILE A 129 7.84 -3.73 21.35
N GLU A 130 8.44 -2.68 20.81
CA GLU A 130 9.79 -2.26 21.13
C GLU A 130 9.96 -0.74 21.00
N GLU A 131 11.05 -0.21 21.53
CA GLU A 131 11.44 1.17 21.33
C GLU A 131 12.42 1.32 20.16
N ASP A 132 12.33 2.43 19.43
CA ASP A 132 13.32 2.72 18.39
C ASP A 132 14.62 3.27 18.98
N ALA A 133 15.73 3.01 18.29
CA ALA A 133 17.04 3.59 18.58
C ALA A 133 17.14 5.03 18.02
N GLY A 134 18.17 5.77 18.39
CA GLY A 134 18.49 7.07 17.82
C GLY A 134 18.86 6.98 16.34
N LYS A 135 19.18 8.13 15.76
CA LYS A 135 19.64 8.21 14.36
C LYS A 135 21.12 8.59 14.34
N LEU A 136 21.91 7.82 13.58
CA LEU A 136 23.30 8.17 13.28
C LEU A 136 23.36 8.98 11.99
N VAL A 137 24.00 10.13 12.04
CA VAL A 137 24.25 11.01 10.89
C VAL A 137 25.75 11.07 10.67
N HIS A 138 26.23 10.48 9.58
CA HIS A 138 27.64 10.48 9.23
C HIS A 138 27.98 11.78 8.49
N ASP A 139 28.72 12.65 9.16
CA ASP A 139 29.21 13.92 8.62
C ASP A 139 30.69 13.76 8.27
N PRO A 140 31.14 14.08 7.04
CA PRO A 140 32.54 13.91 6.64
C PRO A 140 33.53 14.71 7.44
N GLU A 141 33.12 15.86 7.99
CA GLU A 141 33.99 16.77 8.72
C GLU A 141 33.89 16.58 10.24
N LYS A 142 32.69 16.30 10.76
CA LYS A 142 32.38 16.22 12.18
C LYS A 142 32.33 14.80 12.74
N GLY A 143 32.47 13.79 11.87
CA GLY A 143 32.33 12.40 12.24
C GLY A 143 30.87 11.98 12.37
N THR A 144 30.58 10.97 13.22
CA THR A 144 29.22 10.47 13.40
C THR A 144 28.49 11.24 14.49
N LEU A 145 27.45 11.97 14.12
CA LEU A 145 26.55 12.69 15.02
C LEU A 145 25.41 11.79 15.44
N ILE A 146 24.92 11.96 16.67
CA ILE A 146 23.82 11.18 17.25
C ILE A 146 22.62 12.09 17.45
N ASP A 147 21.49 11.72 16.87
CA ASP A 147 20.21 12.38 17.09
C ASP A 147 19.28 11.46 17.89
N CYS A 148 18.98 11.84 19.12
CA CYS A 148 18.14 11.10 20.06
C CYS A 148 16.64 11.42 19.92
N ASN A 149 16.22 12.23 18.96
CA ASN A 149 14.80 12.50 18.73
C ASN A 149 14.00 11.21 18.50
N ARG A 150 14.62 10.22 17.83
CA ARG A 150 13.98 8.93 17.57
C ARG A 150 14.09 7.94 18.75
N CYS A 151 15.06 8.10 19.68
CA CYS A 151 15.17 7.21 20.85
C CYS A 151 13.83 7.10 21.59
N GLY A 152 13.30 5.89 21.73
CA GLY A 152 12.04 5.62 22.41
C GLY A 152 10.78 5.96 21.60
N VAL A 153 10.88 6.22 20.29
CA VAL A 153 9.71 6.23 19.41
C VAL A 153 9.10 4.82 19.42
N PRO A 154 7.78 4.68 19.59
CA PRO A 154 7.18 3.36 19.71
C PRO A 154 7.20 2.61 18.39
N LEU A 155 7.68 1.36 18.42
CA LEU A 155 7.65 0.42 17.32
C LEU A 155 6.83 -0.80 17.65
N ILE A 156 6.28 -1.42 16.62
CA ILE A 156 5.97 -2.84 16.59
C ILE A 156 6.86 -3.52 15.55
N GLU A 157 7.39 -4.68 15.90
CA GLU A 157 8.07 -5.57 14.97
C GLU A 157 7.13 -6.72 14.61
N ILE A 158 6.89 -6.91 13.31
CA ILE A 158 6.04 -7.96 12.74
C ILE A 158 6.97 -8.97 12.07
N VAL A 159 7.01 -10.17 12.61
CA VAL A 159 7.87 -11.24 12.12
C VAL A 159 7.02 -12.26 11.35
N SER A 160 7.30 -12.44 10.06
CA SER A 160 6.60 -13.45 9.27
C SER A 160 7.15 -14.85 9.50
N GLU A 161 6.32 -15.86 9.22
CA GLU A 161 6.81 -17.20 9.00
C GLU A 161 7.66 -17.26 7.70
N PRO A 162 8.57 -18.24 7.56
CA PRO A 162 9.40 -18.42 6.37
C PRO A 162 8.63 -19.08 5.23
N ASP A 163 7.45 -18.56 4.91
CA ASP A 163 6.51 -19.12 3.93
C ASP A 163 6.75 -18.60 2.51
N ILE A 164 7.45 -17.48 2.37
CA ILE A 164 7.66 -16.77 1.11
C ILE A 164 8.69 -17.50 0.26
N ARG A 165 8.42 -17.66 -1.04
CA ARG A 165 9.25 -18.43 -1.99
C ARG A 165 9.67 -17.64 -3.22
N THR A 166 9.16 -16.44 -3.42
CA THR A 166 9.51 -15.56 -4.56
C THR A 166 9.64 -14.11 -4.14
N PRO A 167 10.42 -13.29 -4.87
CA PRO A 167 10.49 -11.86 -4.63
C PRO A 167 9.12 -11.17 -4.75
N GLN A 168 8.28 -11.64 -5.68
CA GLN A 168 6.94 -11.11 -5.92
C GLN A 168 6.01 -11.37 -4.72
N GLU A 169 6.08 -12.56 -4.13
CA GLU A 169 5.34 -12.88 -2.90
C GLU A 169 5.74 -11.99 -1.73
N ALA A 170 7.04 -11.69 -1.59
CA ALA A 170 7.53 -10.78 -0.55
C ALA A 170 6.96 -9.36 -0.72
N VAL A 171 6.95 -8.86 -1.94
CA VAL A 171 6.38 -7.54 -2.26
C VAL A 171 4.86 -7.53 -2.06
N ALA A 172 4.15 -8.57 -2.49
CA ALA A 172 2.71 -8.71 -2.27
C ALA A 172 2.36 -8.73 -0.78
N TYR A 173 3.13 -9.45 0.04
CA TYR A 173 2.98 -9.46 1.49
C TYR A 173 3.17 -8.06 2.09
N LEU A 174 4.21 -7.34 1.68
CA LEU A 174 4.50 -6.00 2.20
C LEU A 174 3.41 -4.98 1.82
N HIS A 175 2.90 -5.02 0.59
CA HIS A 175 1.77 -4.18 0.18
C HIS A 175 0.52 -4.49 1.00
N LYS A 176 0.22 -5.77 1.20
CA LYS A 176 -0.93 -6.20 1.99
C LYS A 176 -0.80 -5.79 3.44
N LEU A 177 0.37 -6.02 4.06
CA LEU A 177 0.64 -5.64 5.44
C LEU A 177 0.52 -4.12 5.61
N LYS A 178 1.15 -3.33 4.72
CA LYS A 178 1.04 -1.87 4.73
C LYS A 178 -0.42 -1.44 4.71
N ALA A 179 -1.21 -1.93 3.75
CA ALA A 179 -2.62 -1.58 3.63
C ALA A 179 -3.42 -1.92 4.90
N VAL A 180 -3.24 -3.13 5.46
CA VAL A 180 -3.92 -3.55 6.70
C VAL A 180 -3.56 -2.64 7.86
N ILE A 181 -2.28 -2.32 8.07
CA ILE A 181 -1.82 -1.45 9.15
C ILE A 181 -2.33 -0.01 8.97
N GLU A 182 -2.25 0.56 7.77
CA GLU A 182 -2.79 1.90 7.47
C GLU A 182 -4.30 1.98 7.73
N TYR A 183 -5.06 0.95 7.40
CA TYR A 183 -6.50 0.90 7.66
C TYR A 183 -6.83 0.98 9.14
N THR A 184 -6.02 0.37 10.01
CA THR A 184 -6.21 0.48 11.47
C THR A 184 -5.91 1.88 12.01
N GLY A 185 -5.21 2.71 11.27
CA GLY A 185 -4.81 4.06 11.68
C GLY A 185 -3.69 4.10 12.72
N VAL A 186 -3.03 2.97 13.01
CA VAL A 186 -1.97 2.88 14.04
C VAL A 186 -0.63 3.43 13.54
N SER A 187 -0.42 3.49 12.22
CA SER A 187 0.77 4.04 11.57
C SER A 187 0.42 4.66 10.21
N ASP A 188 1.29 5.49 9.68
CA ASP A 188 1.23 6.02 8.31
C ASP A 188 2.09 5.20 7.32
N CYS A 189 2.88 4.25 7.82
CA CYS A 189 3.64 3.26 7.04
C CYS A 189 4.49 3.85 5.91
N ARG A 190 5.19 4.98 6.15
CA ARG A 190 6.02 5.69 5.16
C ARG A 190 7.45 5.20 5.21
N MET A 191 7.87 4.46 4.18
CA MET A 191 9.26 3.97 4.09
C MET A 191 10.27 5.11 3.96
N GLN A 192 9.91 6.21 3.28
CA GLN A 192 10.80 7.37 3.07
C GLN A 192 11.11 8.12 4.36
N GLU A 193 10.16 8.14 5.30
CA GLU A 193 10.32 8.76 6.62
C GLU A 193 10.85 7.76 7.67
N GLY A 194 10.89 6.45 7.30
CA GLY A 194 11.35 5.36 8.17
C GLY A 194 10.29 4.84 9.13
N SER A 195 9.02 5.26 8.99
CA SER A 195 7.92 4.73 9.80
C SER A 195 7.48 3.31 9.39
N LEU A 196 7.94 2.81 8.24
CA LEU A 196 7.92 1.41 7.87
C LEU A 196 9.30 1.00 7.36
N ARG A 197 9.90 -0.02 7.98
CA ARG A 197 11.19 -0.59 7.59
C ARG A 197 11.04 -2.09 7.45
N CYS A 198 11.80 -2.70 6.55
CA CYS A 198 11.77 -4.14 6.32
C CYS A 198 13.19 -4.69 6.25
N ASP A 199 13.44 -5.74 7.02
CA ASP A 199 14.61 -6.58 6.91
C ASP A 199 14.20 -7.92 6.31
N VAL A 200 15.04 -8.48 5.45
CA VAL A 200 14.75 -9.72 4.73
C VAL A 200 15.72 -10.81 5.17
N ASN A 201 15.19 -11.89 5.67
CA ASN A 201 15.94 -13.13 5.92
C ASN A 201 15.76 -14.08 4.73
N LEU A 202 16.86 -14.52 4.12
CA LEU A 202 16.84 -15.40 2.95
C LEU A 202 17.82 -16.56 3.13
N SER A 203 17.36 -17.75 2.78
CA SER A 203 18.21 -18.94 2.58
C SER A 203 17.78 -19.67 1.30
N ILE A 204 18.64 -20.57 0.83
CA ILE A 204 18.33 -21.45 -0.30
C ILE A 204 18.48 -22.90 0.12
N HIS A 205 17.70 -23.79 -0.49
CA HIS A 205 17.83 -25.23 -0.34
C HIS A 205 17.37 -25.94 -1.62
N LYS A 206 17.72 -27.18 -1.80
CA LYS A 206 17.08 -28.03 -2.81
C LYS A 206 15.80 -28.62 -2.25
N LYS A 207 14.89 -28.96 -3.15
CA LYS A 207 13.66 -29.66 -2.78
C LYS A 207 13.99 -30.90 -1.96
N ASP A 208 13.26 -31.11 -0.89
CA ASP A 208 13.38 -32.22 0.05
C ASP A 208 14.67 -32.22 0.92
N GLU A 209 15.48 -31.14 0.87
CA GLU A 209 16.60 -30.91 1.78
C GLU A 209 16.19 -29.92 2.92
N PRO A 210 16.85 -29.95 4.08
CA PRO A 210 16.67 -28.95 5.12
C PRO A 210 16.94 -27.54 4.63
N PHE A 211 16.35 -26.53 5.27
CA PHE A 211 16.64 -25.12 4.97
C PHE A 211 18.13 -24.83 5.14
N GLY A 212 18.66 -24.07 4.21
CA GLY A 212 20.05 -23.63 4.24
C GLY A 212 20.34 -22.53 5.26
N THR A 213 21.58 -22.10 5.30
CA THR A 213 22.01 -20.99 6.16
C THR A 213 21.42 -19.68 5.68
N ARG A 214 20.73 -18.97 6.58
CA ARG A 214 20.10 -17.68 6.26
C ARG A 214 21.09 -16.53 6.33
N THR A 215 20.86 -15.54 5.47
CA THR A 215 21.46 -14.21 5.56
C THR A 215 20.36 -13.18 5.77
N GLU A 216 20.67 -12.10 6.47
CA GLU A 216 19.76 -10.99 6.72
C GLU A 216 20.17 -9.81 5.83
N MET A 217 19.22 -9.23 5.08
CA MET A 217 19.47 -8.07 4.24
C MET A 217 18.83 -6.83 4.86
N LYS A 218 19.62 -5.75 4.95
CA LYS A 218 19.23 -4.46 5.50
C LYS A 218 19.39 -3.33 4.49
N ASN A 219 18.93 -2.13 4.86
CA ASN A 219 18.99 -0.91 4.03
C ASN A 219 18.06 -0.97 2.81
N LEU A 220 16.85 -1.44 3.03
CA LEU A 220 15.81 -1.63 2.01
C LEU A 220 14.77 -0.52 2.13
N ASN A 221 14.94 0.56 1.35
CA ASN A 221 14.17 1.80 1.50
C ASN A 221 12.94 1.90 0.57
N SER A 222 12.62 0.82 -0.14
CA SER A 222 11.44 0.70 -1.00
C SER A 222 11.12 -0.77 -1.27
N PHE A 223 9.89 -1.08 -1.63
CA PHE A 223 9.50 -2.44 -2.01
C PHE A 223 10.24 -2.93 -3.27
N THR A 224 10.56 -2.01 -4.19
CA THR A 224 11.44 -2.33 -5.33
C THR A 224 12.85 -2.73 -4.87
N SER A 225 13.38 -2.05 -3.83
CA SER A 225 14.69 -2.42 -3.25
C SER A 225 14.63 -3.78 -2.57
N VAL A 226 13.52 -4.11 -1.89
CA VAL A 226 13.29 -5.44 -1.30
C VAL A 226 13.35 -6.50 -2.40
N GLN A 227 12.59 -6.32 -3.48
CA GLN A 227 12.58 -7.26 -4.60
C GLN A 227 13.98 -7.47 -5.18
N ARG A 228 14.68 -6.39 -5.52
CA ARG A 228 16.03 -6.44 -6.12
C ARG A 228 17.06 -7.07 -5.18
N ALA A 229 16.97 -6.80 -3.88
CA ALA A 229 17.85 -7.39 -2.88
C ALA A 229 17.65 -8.90 -2.77
N ILE A 230 16.40 -9.37 -2.76
CA ILE A 230 16.07 -10.80 -2.76
C ILE A 230 16.63 -11.48 -4.01
N GLU A 231 16.42 -10.91 -5.20
CA GLU A 231 16.89 -11.44 -6.48
C GLU A 231 18.43 -11.56 -6.52
N GLU A 232 19.12 -10.52 -6.03
CA GLU A 232 20.58 -10.50 -5.97
C GLU A 232 21.14 -11.50 -4.96
N GLU A 233 20.59 -11.53 -3.74
CA GLU A 233 21.07 -12.41 -2.69
C GLU A 233 20.82 -13.88 -3.03
N TYR A 234 19.68 -14.21 -3.61
CA TYR A 234 19.39 -15.53 -4.12
C TYR A 234 20.43 -15.99 -5.15
N ARG A 235 20.72 -15.14 -6.15
CA ARG A 235 21.73 -15.43 -7.16
C ARG A 235 23.10 -15.63 -6.54
N ARG A 236 23.51 -14.74 -5.62
CA ARG A 236 24.79 -14.84 -4.91
C ARG A 236 24.93 -16.15 -4.16
N GLN A 237 23.89 -16.57 -3.42
CA GLN A 237 23.92 -17.81 -2.64
C GLN A 237 24.00 -19.03 -3.56
N VAL A 238 23.23 -19.08 -4.64
CA VAL A 238 23.29 -20.18 -5.62
C VAL A 238 24.68 -20.26 -6.26
N GLU A 239 25.25 -19.13 -6.66
CA GLU A 239 26.60 -19.10 -7.25
C GLU A 239 27.68 -19.56 -6.25
N ALA A 240 27.59 -19.14 -4.98
CA ALA A 240 28.52 -19.54 -3.93
C ALA A 240 28.47 -21.06 -3.69
N VAL A 241 27.27 -21.61 -3.52
CA VAL A 241 27.10 -23.06 -3.32
C VAL A 241 27.60 -23.88 -4.52
N LYS A 242 27.38 -23.40 -5.75
CA LYS A 242 27.91 -24.04 -6.97
C LYS A 242 29.44 -24.08 -7.02
N LYS A 243 30.10 -23.07 -6.43
CA LYS A 243 31.57 -23.04 -6.30
C LYS A 243 32.09 -23.85 -5.12
N GLY A 244 31.21 -24.48 -4.33
CA GLY A 244 31.58 -25.21 -3.11
C GLY A 244 31.85 -24.27 -1.91
N GLU A 245 31.46 -23.01 -1.98
CA GLU A 245 31.60 -22.05 -0.90
C GLU A 245 30.43 -22.18 0.08
N ALA A 246 30.73 -22.19 1.39
CA ALA A 246 29.70 -22.24 2.42
C ALA A 246 29.03 -20.86 2.58
N ILE A 247 27.70 -20.86 2.74
CA ILE A 247 26.97 -19.65 3.12
C ILE A 247 27.19 -19.42 4.62
N VAL A 248 27.61 -18.20 4.98
CA VAL A 248 27.82 -17.79 6.36
C VAL A 248 26.60 -17.02 6.85
N GLN A 249 26.16 -17.26 8.08
CA GLN A 249 25.09 -16.48 8.71
C GLN A 249 25.61 -15.08 9.04
N GLU A 250 25.16 -14.09 8.29
CA GLU A 250 25.62 -12.71 8.39
C GLU A 250 24.50 -11.70 8.06
N THR A 251 24.69 -10.46 8.50
CA THR A 251 23.91 -9.31 8.04
C THR A 251 24.61 -8.68 6.83
N ARG A 252 23.86 -8.42 5.76
CA ARG A 252 24.32 -7.84 4.51
C ARG A 252 23.59 -6.54 4.22
N ARG A 253 24.31 -5.54 3.74
CA ARG A 253 23.76 -4.27 3.28
C ARG A 253 23.48 -4.33 1.78
N PHE A 254 22.28 -3.97 1.39
CA PHE A 254 21.94 -3.75 -0.02
C PHE A 254 22.33 -2.33 -0.45
N ASP A 255 23.04 -2.23 -1.57
CA ASP A 255 23.37 -0.96 -2.21
C ASP A 255 22.45 -0.78 -3.43
N GLN A 256 21.58 0.22 -3.36
CA GLN A 256 20.60 0.51 -4.42
C GLN A 256 21.23 0.94 -5.74
N THR A 257 22.40 1.61 -5.67
CA THR A 257 23.11 2.13 -6.85
C THR A 257 23.75 0.99 -7.66
N THR A 258 24.46 0.11 -6.96
CA THR A 258 25.15 -1.01 -7.58
C THR A 258 24.26 -2.25 -7.76
N GLY A 259 23.14 -2.33 -7.01
CA GLY A 259 22.26 -3.49 -6.96
C GLY A 259 22.91 -4.73 -6.32
N LYS A 260 23.93 -4.53 -5.46
CA LYS A 260 24.72 -5.62 -4.84
C LYS A 260 24.50 -5.64 -3.33
N THR A 261 24.72 -6.83 -2.74
CA THR A 261 24.79 -6.99 -1.30
C THR A 261 26.25 -7.09 -0.84
N SER A 262 26.58 -6.49 0.29
CA SER A 262 27.91 -6.55 0.92
C SER A 262 27.79 -6.95 2.39
N SER A 263 28.74 -7.75 2.89
CA SER A 263 28.78 -8.15 4.31
C SER A 263 28.98 -6.93 5.21
N MET A 264 28.19 -6.84 6.29
CA MET A 264 28.36 -5.82 7.33
C MET A 264 29.02 -6.40 8.57
N ARG A 265 28.39 -7.40 9.16
CA ARG A 265 28.85 -8.08 10.38
C ARG A 265 28.35 -9.51 10.39
N ARG A 266 29.02 -10.37 11.14
CA ARG A 266 28.46 -11.70 11.45
C ARG A 266 27.28 -11.52 12.41
N LYS A 267 26.22 -12.32 12.23
CA LYS A 267 25.03 -12.22 13.06
C LYS A 267 25.32 -12.77 14.47
N GLU A 268 24.95 -11.98 15.48
CA GLU A 268 24.98 -12.40 16.88
C GLU A 268 23.79 -13.36 17.14
N ASN A 269 23.98 -14.32 18.02
CA ASN A 269 22.91 -15.21 18.46
C ASN A 269 22.02 -14.51 19.49
N ALA A 270 20.76 -14.98 19.66
CA ALA A 270 19.85 -14.45 20.69
C ALA A 270 20.46 -14.48 22.09
N ASN A 271 21.31 -15.47 22.39
CA ASN A 271 22.01 -15.58 23.66
C ASN A 271 23.01 -14.43 23.92
N ASP A 272 23.51 -13.80 22.86
CA ASP A 272 24.46 -12.69 22.96
C ASP A 272 23.79 -11.42 23.50
N TYR A 273 22.47 -11.28 23.27
CA TYR A 273 21.67 -10.16 23.77
C TYR A 273 21.30 -10.28 25.27
N ARG A 274 21.47 -11.43 25.89
CA ARG A 274 21.25 -11.64 27.34
C ARG A 274 19.93 -11.05 27.80
N TYR A 275 18.81 -11.43 27.13
CA TYR A 275 17.49 -10.97 27.44
C TYR A 275 17.10 -11.26 28.89
N PHE A 276 16.52 -10.29 29.58
CA PHE A 276 15.87 -10.45 30.87
C PHE A 276 14.71 -9.45 31.02
N PRO A 277 13.70 -9.74 31.85
CA PRO A 277 12.58 -8.82 32.10
C PRO A 277 13.06 -7.46 32.58
N ASP A 278 12.51 -6.37 32.03
CA ASP A 278 12.82 -5.02 32.52
C ASP A 278 12.24 -4.87 33.96
N PRO A 279 13.08 -4.62 34.98
CA PRO A 279 12.64 -4.55 36.37
C PRO A 279 11.81 -3.31 36.69
N ASP A 280 11.86 -2.29 35.85
CA ASP A 280 11.18 -1.01 36.07
C ASP A 280 9.81 -0.95 35.40
N LEU A 281 9.45 -1.97 34.59
CA LEU A 281 8.19 -2.05 33.87
C LEU A 281 7.31 -3.18 34.41
N ALA A 282 6.09 -2.81 34.78
CA ALA A 282 5.08 -3.82 35.17
C ALA A 282 4.66 -4.66 33.95
N PRO A 283 4.31 -5.93 34.13
CA PRO A 283 3.73 -6.75 33.08
C PRO A 283 2.48 -6.12 32.46
N ILE A 284 2.26 -6.40 31.18
CA ILE A 284 1.06 -6.01 30.47
C ILE A 284 0.01 -7.09 30.70
N VAL A 285 -1.07 -6.72 31.37
CA VAL A 285 -2.20 -7.63 31.65
C VAL A 285 -3.44 -7.08 30.94
N LEU A 286 -4.03 -7.89 30.06
CA LEU A 286 -5.21 -7.53 29.27
C LEU A 286 -6.36 -8.48 29.57
N SER A 287 -7.52 -7.94 29.97
CA SER A 287 -8.73 -8.74 30.11
C SER A 287 -9.40 -8.98 28.76
N ASP A 288 -10.28 -10.00 28.71
CA ASP A 288 -11.07 -10.31 27.53
C ASP A 288 -12.00 -9.17 27.14
N GLU A 289 -12.53 -8.43 28.11
CA GLU A 289 -13.40 -7.27 27.89
C GLU A 289 -12.65 -6.13 27.18
N VAL A 290 -11.42 -5.86 27.62
CA VAL A 290 -10.57 -4.83 26.99
C VAL A 290 -10.27 -5.20 25.54
N ILE A 291 -9.87 -6.44 25.29
CA ILE A 291 -9.56 -6.91 23.92
C ILE A 291 -10.82 -6.90 23.05
N ALA A 292 -11.95 -7.36 23.59
CA ALA A 292 -13.23 -7.32 22.87
C ALA A 292 -13.70 -5.88 22.60
N GLY A 293 -13.44 -4.96 23.51
CA GLY A 293 -13.67 -3.53 23.30
C GLY A 293 -12.86 -2.99 22.13
N TRP A 294 -11.56 -3.21 22.14
CA TRP A 294 -10.66 -2.76 21.07
C TRP A 294 -10.93 -3.44 19.72
N ARG A 295 -11.37 -4.70 19.71
CA ARG A 295 -11.80 -5.38 18.49
C ARG A 295 -12.94 -4.66 17.76
N LYS A 296 -13.84 -4.01 18.51
CA LYS A 296 -14.95 -3.23 17.91
C LYS A 296 -14.50 -1.91 17.26
N GLU A 297 -13.31 -1.45 17.58
CA GLU A 297 -12.72 -0.25 16.99
C GLU A 297 -12.07 -0.52 15.62
N LEU A 298 -11.88 -1.81 15.24
CA LEU A 298 -11.31 -2.15 13.94
C LEU A 298 -12.25 -1.67 12.82
N PRO A 299 -11.72 -0.93 11.83
CA PRO A 299 -12.48 -0.62 10.63
C PRO A 299 -12.70 -1.88 9.79
N GLN A 300 -13.56 -1.78 8.80
CA GLN A 300 -13.60 -2.80 7.75
C GLN A 300 -12.25 -2.82 7.03
N LEU A 301 -11.60 -3.99 7.04
CA LEU A 301 -10.29 -4.19 6.43
C LEU A 301 -10.39 -4.27 4.89
N PRO A 302 -9.28 -4.09 4.15
CA PRO A 302 -9.28 -4.06 2.69
C PRO A 302 -10.01 -5.24 2.05
N ASP A 303 -9.81 -6.46 2.55
CA ASP A 303 -10.42 -7.66 1.96
C ASP A 303 -11.94 -7.68 2.11
N VAL A 304 -12.44 -7.21 3.26
CA VAL A 304 -13.88 -7.13 3.51
C VAL A 304 -14.51 -6.11 2.57
N ARG A 305 -13.89 -4.93 2.41
CA ARG A 305 -14.36 -3.91 1.47
C ARG A 305 -14.29 -4.39 0.01
N LYS A 306 -13.17 -5.04 -0.37
CA LYS A 306 -13.00 -5.64 -1.71
C LYS A 306 -14.13 -6.61 -2.02
N ALA A 307 -14.41 -7.53 -1.11
CA ALA A 307 -15.50 -8.50 -1.27
C ALA A 307 -16.88 -7.81 -1.39
N ALA A 308 -17.14 -6.79 -0.57
CA ALA A 308 -18.36 -5.99 -0.64
C ALA A 308 -18.49 -5.26 -1.98
N TYR A 309 -17.42 -4.60 -2.47
CA TYR A 309 -17.45 -3.90 -3.75
C TYR A 309 -17.73 -4.84 -4.95
N MET A 310 -17.20 -6.05 -4.89
CA MET A 310 -17.50 -7.07 -5.90
C MET A 310 -18.93 -7.57 -5.81
N ALA A 311 -19.45 -7.83 -4.60
CA ALA A 311 -20.79 -8.37 -4.39
C ALA A 311 -21.89 -7.31 -4.61
N ASP A 312 -21.75 -6.14 -4.00
CA ASP A 312 -22.82 -5.12 -3.95
C ASP A 312 -22.84 -4.23 -5.19
N TYR A 313 -21.65 -3.90 -5.74
CA TYR A 313 -21.54 -3.02 -6.90
C TYR A 313 -21.19 -3.77 -8.19
N GLY A 314 -20.91 -5.08 -8.10
CA GLY A 314 -20.52 -5.90 -9.26
C GLY A 314 -19.24 -5.42 -9.94
N LEU A 315 -18.27 -4.93 -9.15
CA LEU A 315 -16.97 -4.53 -9.65
C LEU A 315 -16.08 -5.75 -9.94
N THR A 316 -15.14 -5.60 -10.85
CA THR A 316 -14.12 -6.63 -11.08
C THR A 316 -13.16 -6.70 -9.87
N ALA A 317 -12.52 -7.85 -9.66
CA ALA A 317 -11.51 -8.01 -8.60
C ALA A 317 -10.39 -6.97 -8.72
N TYR A 318 -9.94 -6.68 -9.95
CA TYR A 318 -8.95 -5.65 -10.23
C TYR A 318 -9.42 -4.25 -9.79
N ALA A 319 -10.63 -3.84 -10.18
CA ALA A 319 -11.16 -2.53 -9.82
C ALA A 319 -11.34 -2.40 -8.30
N ALA A 320 -11.89 -3.42 -7.65
CA ALA A 320 -12.06 -3.43 -6.21
C ALA A 320 -10.71 -3.35 -5.48
N GLU A 321 -9.67 -4.10 -5.92
CA GLU A 321 -8.33 -4.04 -5.35
C GLU A 321 -7.71 -2.64 -5.44
N GLN A 322 -7.84 -1.98 -6.60
CA GLN A 322 -7.32 -0.61 -6.77
C GLN A 322 -7.99 0.37 -5.82
N LEU A 323 -9.30 0.27 -5.62
CA LEU A 323 -10.07 1.18 -4.77
C LEU A 323 -9.81 0.97 -3.27
N VAL A 324 -9.45 -0.24 -2.84
CA VAL A 324 -9.12 -0.53 -1.44
C VAL A 324 -7.62 -0.43 -1.14
N SER A 325 -6.80 0.00 -2.09
CA SER A 325 -5.34 0.09 -1.92
C SER A 325 -4.90 1.01 -0.77
N SER A 326 -5.70 2.01 -0.43
CA SER A 326 -5.57 2.77 0.82
C SER A 326 -6.94 3.06 1.44
N LYS A 327 -6.97 3.23 2.77
CA LYS A 327 -8.19 3.59 3.50
C LYS A 327 -8.81 4.88 2.96
N TYR A 328 -7.98 5.87 2.66
CA TYR A 328 -8.44 7.16 2.15
C TYR A 328 -9.18 7.03 0.81
N LEU A 329 -8.64 6.26 -0.12
CA LEU A 329 -9.26 6.02 -1.43
C LEU A 329 -10.58 5.27 -1.30
N ALA A 330 -10.63 4.25 -0.44
CA ALA A 330 -11.84 3.51 -0.17
C ALA A 330 -12.93 4.40 0.47
N ASP A 331 -12.59 5.19 1.48
CA ASP A 331 -13.52 6.11 2.14
C ASP A 331 -14.04 7.19 1.17
N TYR A 332 -13.18 7.71 0.28
CA TYR A 332 -13.58 8.65 -0.77
C TYR A 332 -14.55 7.99 -1.76
N PHE A 333 -14.21 6.80 -2.25
CA PHE A 333 -15.07 6.05 -3.17
C PHE A 333 -16.44 5.75 -2.55
N GLU A 334 -16.49 5.24 -1.32
CA GLU A 334 -17.75 4.96 -0.62
C GLU A 334 -18.60 6.23 -0.43
N THR A 335 -17.97 7.35 -0.09
CA THR A 335 -18.66 8.63 0.03
C THR A 335 -19.27 9.07 -1.31
N ALA A 336 -18.54 8.94 -2.42
CA ALA A 336 -19.03 9.24 -3.75
C ALA A 336 -20.15 8.27 -4.18
N ALA A 337 -19.99 6.98 -3.91
CA ALA A 337 -20.94 5.93 -4.27
C ALA A 337 -22.32 6.10 -3.61
N GLN A 338 -22.39 6.73 -2.42
CA GLN A 338 -23.65 7.07 -1.78
C GLN A 338 -24.49 8.11 -2.56
N SER A 339 -23.87 8.85 -3.48
CA SER A 339 -24.47 9.94 -4.21
C SER A 339 -24.79 9.60 -5.68
N THR A 340 -24.60 8.34 -6.11
CA THR A 340 -24.80 7.91 -7.50
C THR A 340 -25.35 6.49 -7.61
N ALA A 341 -26.14 6.23 -8.62
CA ALA A 341 -26.50 4.88 -9.05
C ALA A 341 -25.48 4.29 -10.06
N ALA A 342 -24.64 5.16 -10.66
CA ALA A 342 -23.65 4.76 -11.68
C ALA A 342 -22.31 4.33 -11.07
N VAL A 343 -22.34 3.43 -10.04
CA VAL A 343 -21.16 3.07 -9.25
C VAL A 343 -20.04 2.45 -10.09
N LYS A 344 -20.37 1.68 -11.14
CA LYS A 344 -19.34 1.13 -12.04
C LYS A 344 -18.63 2.21 -12.85
N MET A 345 -19.38 3.20 -13.34
CA MET A 345 -18.81 4.35 -14.05
C MET A 345 -17.96 5.19 -13.09
N LEU A 346 -18.43 5.43 -11.88
CA LEU A 346 -17.66 6.10 -10.82
C LEU A 346 -16.32 5.40 -10.57
N ALA A 347 -16.34 4.07 -10.38
CA ALA A 347 -15.12 3.27 -10.18
C ALA A 347 -14.15 3.40 -11.37
N ASN A 348 -14.66 3.31 -12.60
CA ASN A 348 -13.85 3.46 -13.80
C ASN A 348 -13.21 4.87 -13.91
N LEU A 349 -13.97 5.92 -13.66
CA LEU A 349 -13.45 7.30 -13.67
C LEU A 349 -12.42 7.52 -12.56
N MET A 350 -12.65 6.95 -11.38
CA MET A 350 -11.71 7.06 -10.28
C MET A 350 -10.37 6.38 -10.62
N ILE A 351 -10.39 5.17 -11.14
CA ILE A 351 -9.18 4.39 -11.46
C ILE A 351 -8.44 5.00 -12.66
N SER A 352 -9.17 5.39 -13.73
CA SER A 352 -8.54 5.86 -14.96
C SER A 352 -8.12 7.32 -14.92
N GLU A 353 -8.88 8.20 -14.24
CA GLU A 353 -8.69 9.63 -14.31
C GLU A 353 -8.21 10.24 -12.98
N VAL A 354 -8.90 9.91 -11.87
CA VAL A 354 -8.54 10.49 -10.56
C VAL A 354 -7.15 10.01 -10.13
N PHE A 355 -6.87 8.69 -10.23
CA PHE A 355 -5.55 8.16 -9.83
C PHE A 355 -4.40 8.71 -10.66
N ARG A 356 -4.65 9.04 -11.93
CA ARG A 356 -3.66 9.70 -12.81
C ARG A 356 -3.26 11.11 -12.32
N LEU A 357 -4.16 11.78 -11.62
CA LEU A 357 -3.96 13.16 -11.12
C LEU A 357 -3.35 13.21 -9.71
N LEU A 358 -3.25 12.04 -9.04
CA LEU A 358 -2.61 11.98 -7.73
C LEU A 358 -1.09 12.01 -7.88
N ASP A 359 -0.44 12.93 -7.17
CA ASP A 359 1.01 13.07 -7.13
C ASP A 359 1.54 12.54 -5.77
N GLY A 360 1.90 11.27 -5.76
CA GLY A 360 2.41 10.57 -4.57
C GLY A 360 1.35 9.84 -3.75
N GLU A 361 1.84 8.98 -2.84
CA GLU A 361 1.00 8.07 -2.04
C GLU A 361 0.06 8.79 -1.05
N ASP A 362 0.44 9.98 -0.58
CA ASP A 362 -0.33 10.77 0.39
C ASP A 362 -1.20 11.87 -0.24
N ALA A 363 -1.22 11.94 -1.58
CA ALA A 363 -1.97 12.96 -2.28
C ALA A 363 -3.46 12.88 -1.94
N LYS A 364 -4.06 14.04 -1.67
CA LYS A 364 -5.49 14.15 -1.42
C LYS A 364 -6.22 14.51 -2.70
N ILE A 365 -7.41 13.95 -2.86
CA ILE A 365 -8.31 14.26 -3.97
C ILE A 365 -9.02 15.59 -3.60
N PRO A 366 -8.73 16.69 -4.28
CA PRO A 366 -9.37 17.97 -3.97
C PRO A 366 -10.80 18.06 -4.53
N LEU A 367 -11.10 17.29 -5.58
CA LEU A 367 -12.43 17.18 -6.16
C LEU A 367 -13.42 16.61 -5.13
N ASN A 368 -14.56 17.25 -4.96
CA ASN A 368 -15.60 16.78 -4.04
C ASN A 368 -16.16 15.41 -4.48
N PRO A 369 -16.31 14.41 -3.56
CA PRO A 369 -16.88 13.11 -3.91
C PRO A 369 -18.22 13.17 -4.63
N ALA A 370 -19.12 14.06 -4.21
CA ALA A 370 -20.42 14.27 -4.85
C ALA A 370 -20.30 14.84 -6.28
N ALA A 371 -19.28 15.66 -6.54
CA ALA A 371 -19.02 16.16 -7.89
C ALA A 371 -18.55 15.04 -8.83
N LEU A 372 -17.65 14.16 -8.35
CA LEU A 372 -17.22 12.98 -9.13
C LEU A 372 -18.40 12.03 -9.39
N ALA A 373 -19.24 11.78 -8.40
CA ALA A 373 -20.48 11.01 -8.53
C ALA A 373 -21.40 11.59 -9.60
N LYS A 374 -21.57 12.91 -9.61
CA LYS A 374 -22.38 13.59 -10.62
C LYS A 374 -21.81 13.50 -12.04
N ILE A 375 -20.48 13.58 -12.19
CA ILE A 375 -19.81 13.35 -13.49
C ILE A 375 -20.06 11.90 -13.95
N ALA A 376 -20.04 10.93 -13.03
CA ALA A 376 -20.33 9.53 -13.35
C ALA A 376 -21.79 9.36 -13.83
N ASP A 377 -22.77 9.96 -13.14
CA ASP A 377 -24.18 9.93 -13.55
C ASP A 377 -24.39 10.57 -14.93
N MET A 378 -23.80 11.73 -15.17
CA MET A 378 -23.90 12.40 -16.47
C MET A 378 -23.30 11.57 -17.60
N THR A 379 -22.25 10.82 -17.31
CA THR A 379 -21.57 9.95 -18.26
C THR A 379 -22.41 8.70 -18.55
N GLU A 380 -22.93 8.04 -17.52
CA GLU A 380 -23.78 6.85 -17.63
C GLU A 380 -25.08 7.16 -18.40
N GLN A 381 -25.67 8.33 -18.14
CA GLN A 381 -26.87 8.82 -18.83
C GLN A 381 -26.58 9.34 -20.25
N SER A 382 -25.33 9.24 -20.73
CA SER A 382 -24.93 9.78 -22.03
C SER A 382 -25.24 11.29 -22.21
N LEU A 383 -25.28 12.04 -21.14
CA LEU A 383 -25.36 13.50 -21.18
C LEU A 383 -24.00 14.12 -21.56
N ILE A 384 -22.92 13.43 -21.23
CA ILE A 384 -21.55 13.75 -21.64
C ILE A 384 -20.82 12.48 -22.09
N SER A 385 -19.84 12.61 -22.94
CA SER A 385 -18.96 11.49 -23.32
C SER A 385 -17.92 11.21 -22.22
N VAL A 386 -17.35 9.99 -22.21
CA VAL A 386 -16.21 9.65 -21.32
C VAL A 386 -15.04 10.63 -21.54
N GLY A 387 -14.78 11.04 -22.77
CA GLY A 387 -13.74 12.03 -23.05
C GLY A 387 -14.06 13.43 -22.47
N THR A 388 -15.35 13.78 -22.42
CA THR A 388 -15.81 15.01 -21.74
C THR A 388 -15.71 14.88 -20.22
N ALA A 389 -16.08 13.73 -19.66
CA ALA A 389 -15.95 13.45 -18.23
C ALA A 389 -14.51 13.64 -17.76
N LYS A 390 -13.53 13.11 -18.50
CA LYS A 390 -12.09 13.31 -18.26
C LYS A 390 -11.72 14.80 -18.21
N LYS A 391 -12.08 15.56 -19.22
CA LYS A 391 -11.82 17.01 -19.27
C LYS A 391 -12.49 17.77 -18.13
N THR A 392 -13.68 17.32 -17.74
CA THR A 392 -14.42 17.92 -16.63
C THR A 392 -13.72 17.63 -15.29
N ILE A 393 -13.23 16.40 -15.06
CA ILE A 393 -12.44 16.06 -13.87
C ILE A 393 -11.17 16.93 -13.83
N ASP A 394 -10.41 17.02 -14.95
CA ASP A 394 -9.19 17.84 -15.02
C ASP A 394 -9.49 19.32 -14.69
N ALA A 395 -10.56 19.87 -15.28
CA ALA A 395 -10.93 21.28 -15.09
C ALA A 395 -11.45 21.59 -13.67
N LEU A 396 -12.18 20.66 -13.07
CA LEU A 396 -12.78 20.84 -11.74
C LEU A 396 -11.87 20.35 -10.61
N TRP A 397 -10.66 19.87 -10.90
CA TRP A 397 -9.78 19.25 -9.91
C TRP A 397 -9.58 20.08 -8.65
N ASN A 398 -9.37 21.39 -8.81
CA ASN A 398 -9.13 22.33 -7.71
C ASN A 398 -10.20 23.43 -7.63
N THR A 399 -11.41 23.21 -8.15
CA THR A 399 -12.46 24.24 -8.14
C THR A 399 -13.72 23.72 -7.45
N PRO A 400 -14.50 24.59 -6.80
CA PRO A 400 -15.77 24.23 -6.19
C PRO A 400 -16.95 24.28 -7.18
N GLU A 401 -16.73 24.56 -8.47
CA GLU A 401 -17.78 24.68 -9.49
C GLU A 401 -18.55 23.37 -9.64
N ALA A 402 -19.87 23.43 -9.76
CA ALA A 402 -20.68 22.23 -9.98
C ALA A 402 -20.47 21.67 -11.40
N PRO A 403 -20.38 20.32 -11.57
CA PRO A 403 -20.16 19.70 -12.87
C PRO A 403 -21.17 20.10 -13.95
N GLU A 404 -22.45 20.18 -13.60
CA GLU A 404 -23.50 20.59 -14.54
C GLU A 404 -23.33 22.02 -15.02
N GLU A 405 -22.98 22.94 -14.11
CA GLU A 405 -22.74 24.35 -14.44
C GLU A 405 -21.56 24.47 -15.39
N TYR A 406 -20.45 23.80 -15.08
CA TYR A 406 -19.27 23.78 -15.92
C TYR A 406 -19.58 23.22 -17.32
N VAL A 407 -20.20 22.03 -17.40
CA VAL A 407 -20.49 21.35 -18.68
C VAL A 407 -21.46 22.19 -19.53
N THR A 408 -22.47 22.82 -18.88
CA THR A 408 -23.45 23.68 -19.57
C THR A 408 -22.77 24.95 -20.09
N ARG A 409 -22.00 25.62 -19.24
CA ARG A 409 -21.29 26.88 -19.59
C ARG A 409 -20.29 26.67 -20.71
N MET A 410 -19.61 25.50 -20.73
CA MET A 410 -18.65 25.15 -21.75
C MET A 410 -19.29 24.52 -23.00
N GLY A 411 -20.62 24.33 -23.00
CA GLY A 411 -21.36 23.74 -24.10
C GLY A 411 -20.91 22.32 -24.43
N LEU A 412 -20.61 21.51 -23.41
CA LEU A 412 -20.06 20.16 -23.54
C LEU A 412 -21.11 19.04 -23.47
N MET A 413 -22.40 19.39 -23.31
CA MET A 413 -23.50 18.44 -23.33
C MET A 413 -23.60 17.74 -24.68
N GLN A 414 -23.89 16.44 -24.66
CA GLN A 414 -24.17 15.67 -25.87
C GLN A 414 -25.53 16.06 -26.45
N ILE A 415 -25.63 16.04 -27.77
CA ILE A 415 -26.86 16.24 -28.51
C ILE A 415 -27.53 14.89 -28.64
N SER A 416 -28.65 14.70 -27.97
CA SER A 416 -29.47 13.47 -28.04
C SER A 416 -30.83 13.70 -28.70
N ASP A 417 -31.13 14.93 -29.12
CA ASP A 417 -32.35 15.27 -29.85
C ASP A 417 -32.37 14.58 -31.20
N GLU A 418 -33.29 13.66 -31.39
CA GLU A 418 -33.40 12.86 -32.63
C GLU A 418 -33.66 13.69 -33.87
N ALA A 419 -34.40 14.83 -33.77
CA ALA A 419 -34.68 15.70 -34.91
C ALA A 419 -33.38 16.39 -35.36
N VAL A 420 -32.60 16.94 -34.40
CA VAL A 420 -31.31 17.57 -34.68
C VAL A 420 -30.31 16.58 -35.24
N LEU A 421 -30.23 15.39 -34.65
CA LEU A 421 -29.31 14.34 -35.11
C LEU A 421 -29.69 13.80 -36.50
N THR A 422 -30.99 13.71 -36.79
CA THR A 422 -31.46 13.29 -38.13
C THR A 422 -31.01 14.27 -39.23
N GLU A 423 -30.99 15.58 -38.94
CA GLU A 423 -30.45 16.57 -39.88
C GLU A 423 -28.95 16.35 -40.15
N TYR A 424 -28.15 16.07 -39.11
CA TYR A 424 -26.74 15.75 -39.28
C TYR A 424 -26.52 14.46 -40.06
N VAL A 425 -27.30 13.41 -39.80
CA VAL A 425 -27.26 12.11 -40.54
C VAL A 425 -27.57 12.36 -42.02
N ARG A 426 -28.67 13.07 -42.30
CA ARG A 426 -29.09 13.41 -43.65
C ARG A 426 -27.99 14.18 -44.40
N LYS A 427 -27.42 15.21 -43.77
CA LYS A 427 -26.33 16.00 -44.34
C LYS A 427 -25.09 15.13 -44.61
N ALA A 428 -24.74 14.18 -43.74
CA ALA A 428 -23.62 13.29 -43.96
C ALA A 428 -23.86 12.33 -45.16
N ILE A 429 -25.08 11.79 -45.30
CA ILE A 429 -25.52 10.94 -46.42
C ILE A 429 -25.48 11.72 -47.74
N ASP A 430 -26.07 12.92 -47.76
CA ASP A 430 -26.16 13.77 -48.96
C ASP A 430 -24.77 14.24 -49.44
N THR A 431 -23.82 14.45 -48.55
CA THR A 431 -22.46 14.88 -48.89
C THR A 431 -21.51 13.76 -49.28
N HIS A 432 -21.88 12.47 -48.99
CA HIS A 432 -21.04 11.29 -49.23
C HIS A 432 -21.81 10.15 -49.91
N PRO A 433 -22.45 10.40 -51.08
CA PRO A 433 -23.28 9.37 -51.78
C PRO A 433 -22.47 8.13 -52.15
N GLU A 434 -21.18 8.26 -52.42
CA GLU A 434 -20.28 7.15 -52.72
C GLU A 434 -20.12 6.18 -51.57
N MET A 435 -20.12 6.66 -50.30
CA MET A 435 -20.05 5.82 -49.11
C MET A 435 -21.36 5.05 -48.91
N VAL A 436 -22.50 5.70 -49.12
CA VAL A 436 -23.84 5.06 -49.06
C VAL A 436 -23.95 3.96 -50.11
N ALA A 437 -23.56 4.25 -51.38
CA ALA A 437 -23.54 3.28 -52.46
C ALA A 437 -22.60 2.10 -52.17
N GLY A 438 -21.47 2.35 -51.53
CA GLY A 438 -20.51 1.34 -51.12
C GLY A 438 -21.09 0.44 -49.99
N TYR A 439 -21.78 1.03 -48.98
CA TYR A 439 -22.43 0.32 -47.93
C TYR A 439 -23.55 -0.63 -48.48
N ARG A 440 -24.39 -0.12 -49.36
CA ARG A 440 -25.44 -0.92 -50.02
C ARG A 440 -24.89 -2.04 -50.90
N LYS A 441 -23.63 -1.97 -51.34
CA LYS A 441 -22.88 -3.06 -51.99
C LYS A 441 -22.17 -4.02 -51.03
N GLY A 442 -22.48 -3.96 -49.73
CA GLY A 442 -21.96 -4.88 -48.71
C GLY A 442 -20.66 -4.44 -47.99
N LYS A 443 -20.14 -3.21 -48.24
CA LYS A 443 -19.00 -2.70 -47.50
C LYS A 443 -19.42 -2.06 -46.16
N LEU A 444 -19.76 -2.92 -45.16
CA LEU A 444 -20.32 -2.51 -43.88
C LEU A 444 -19.44 -1.51 -43.07
N THR A 445 -18.11 -1.49 -43.34
CA THR A 445 -17.18 -0.56 -42.68
C THR A 445 -17.43 0.91 -43.04
N LEU A 446 -18.09 1.22 -44.17
CA LEU A 446 -18.46 2.55 -44.58
C LEU A 446 -19.50 3.22 -43.69
N LYS A 447 -20.33 2.44 -42.97
CA LYS A 447 -21.21 2.96 -41.91
C LYS A 447 -20.40 3.68 -40.84
N ASN A 448 -19.29 3.10 -40.37
CA ASN A 448 -18.45 3.73 -39.35
C ASN A 448 -17.81 5.02 -39.88
N ALA A 449 -17.48 5.08 -41.16
CA ALA A 449 -16.97 6.31 -41.80
C ALA A 449 -18.05 7.41 -41.81
N LEU A 450 -19.30 7.08 -42.20
CA LEU A 450 -20.44 8.01 -42.15
C LEU A 450 -20.76 8.47 -40.73
N MET A 451 -20.66 7.56 -39.74
CA MET A 451 -20.75 7.90 -38.31
C MET A 451 -19.68 8.95 -37.93
N GLY A 452 -18.46 8.75 -38.38
CA GLY A 452 -17.35 9.69 -38.15
C GLY A 452 -17.61 11.08 -38.76
N VAL A 453 -18.13 11.12 -39.98
CA VAL A 453 -18.54 12.38 -40.65
C VAL A 453 -19.62 13.09 -39.84
N THR A 454 -20.64 12.37 -39.44
CA THR A 454 -21.77 12.95 -38.68
C THR A 454 -21.30 13.45 -37.30
N MET A 455 -20.41 12.70 -36.66
CA MET A 455 -19.75 13.16 -35.40
C MET A 455 -18.96 14.48 -35.65
N GLY A 456 -18.24 14.57 -36.76
CA GLY A 456 -17.55 15.81 -37.13
C GLY A 456 -18.48 17.00 -37.35
N LEU A 457 -19.62 16.78 -38.04
CA LEU A 457 -20.65 17.81 -38.27
C LEU A 457 -21.28 18.32 -36.96
N SER A 458 -21.41 17.47 -35.96
CA SER A 458 -21.92 17.85 -34.62
C SER A 458 -20.83 18.46 -33.71
N GLY A 459 -19.60 18.63 -34.19
CA GLY A 459 -18.47 19.06 -33.38
C GLY A 459 -18.09 18.03 -32.28
N GLY A 460 -18.36 16.74 -32.52
CA GLY A 460 -18.09 15.68 -31.56
C GLY A 460 -19.13 15.55 -30.45
N LYS A 461 -20.26 16.26 -30.56
CA LYS A 461 -21.29 16.34 -29.50
C LYS A 461 -22.48 15.39 -29.73
N ALA A 462 -22.62 14.74 -30.91
CA ALA A 462 -23.70 13.80 -31.12
C ALA A 462 -23.62 12.61 -30.17
N ASN A 463 -24.76 12.21 -29.56
CA ASN A 463 -24.84 10.99 -28.78
C ASN A 463 -24.62 9.78 -29.72
N PRO A 464 -23.55 8.96 -29.53
CA PRO A 464 -23.21 7.89 -30.45
C PRO A 464 -24.29 6.81 -30.56
N VAL A 465 -25.02 6.53 -29.46
CA VAL A 465 -26.05 5.50 -29.43
C VAL A 465 -27.26 5.92 -30.24
N VAL A 466 -27.72 7.14 -30.05
CA VAL A 466 -28.85 7.71 -30.83
C VAL A 466 -28.45 7.86 -32.28
N LEU A 467 -27.24 8.37 -32.53
CA LEU A 467 -26.70 8.55 -33.86
C LEU A 467 -26.62 7.23 -34.65
N GLN A 468 -26.16 6.15 -34.00
CA GLN A 468 -26.07 4.83 -34.62
C GLN A 468 -27.45 4.34 -35.06
N LYS A 469 -28.46 4.44 -34.17
CA LYS A 469 -29.84 4.06 -34.46
C LYS A 469 -30.40 4.83 -35.64
N LEU A 470 -30.18 6.15 -35.68
CA LEU A 470 -30.66 7.00 -36.77
C LEU A 470 -29.90 6.74 -38.10
N MET A 471 -28.62 6.46 -38.02
CA MET A 471 -27.80 6.09 -39.19
C MET A 471 -28.27 4.75 -39.79
N ASP A 472 -28.55 3.73 -38.95
CA ASP A 472 -29.07 2.45 -39.39
C ASP A 472 -30.42 2.63 -40.11
N ALA A 473 -31.36 3.35 -39.50
CA ALA A 473 -32.64 3.64 -40.09
C ALA A 473 -32.54 4.37 -41.45
N ALA A 474 -31.56 5.30 -41.56
CA ALA A 474 -31.38 6.06 -42.80
C ALA A 474 -30.65 5.32 -43.92
N LEU A 475 -29.79 4.33 -43.59
CA LEU A 475 -29.11 3.48 -44.57
C LEU A 475 -29.93 2.32 -45.08
N ASP A 476 -30.89 1.83 -44.27
CA ASP A 476 -31.77 0.73 -44.57
C ASP A 476 -33.04 1.21 -45.36
N ALA A 477 -33.30 2.49 -45.38
CA ALA A 477 -34.32 3.12 -46.21
C ALA A 477 -33.79 3.38 -47.63
#